data_b58e91d7fbd677236f94ecb10930c5ab
#
_entry.id   b58e91d7fbd677236f94ecb10930c5ab
#
_cell.length_a   1.000
_cell.length_b   1.000
_cell.length_c   1.000
_cell.angle_alpha   90.00
_cell.angle_beta   90.00
_cell.angle_gamma   90.00
#
_symmetry.space_group_name_H-M   'P 1'
#
loop_
_entity.id
_entity.type
_entity.pdbx_description
1 polymer ?
#
loop_
_entity_poly.entity_id
_entity_poly.type
_entity_poly.pdbx_seq_one_letter_code
_entity_poly.pdbx_strand_id
1 'polypeptide(L)'
;MRIEDEIKLTFDDVLIRPKRSTLVSRSEVVLERQFKFKHTNEIWTGVPIFSANMDTTGTFETAITLQKHKMLTAIHKFYSIKDWEKNVENLDPNFISVTVGQSKEDLQLGQKIFSLNSDIKYLCIDAVSYTHLTLPT
;
A
#
# COMPACT_ATOMS: atom_id res chain seq x y z
N MET A 1 -8.75 33.37 -0.32
CA MET A 1 -8.85 32.29 0.68
C MET A 1 -10.26 31.72 0.54
N ARG A 2 -10.42 30.42 0.30
CA ARG A 2 -11.74 29.76 0.25
C ARG A 2 -12.04 29.24 1.65
N ILE A 3 -13.18 29.68 2.21
CA ILE A 3 -13.68 29.17 3.49
C ILE A 3 -14.76 28.15 3.14
N GLU A 4 -14.68 26.96 3.73
CA GLU A 4 -15.69 25.90 3.59
C GLU A 4 -16.48 25.83 4.90
N ASP A 5 -17.80 25.94 4.81
CA ASP A 5 -18.70 25.91 5.98
C ASP A 5 -19.04 24.49 6.45
N GLU A 6 -18.57 23.47 5.73
CA GLU A 6 -18.79 22.08 6.12
C GLU A 6 -18.00 21.71 7.39
N ILE A 7 -18.65 21.03 8.31
CA ILE A 7 -18.00 20.46 9.49
C ILE A 7 -17.02 19.37 9.03
N LYS A 8 -15.75 19.55 9.30
CA LYS A 8 -14.72 18.55 9.06
C LYS A 8 -14.44 17.81 10.37
N LEU A 9 -14.76 16.51 10.40
CA LEU A 9 -14.54 15.65 11.56
C LEU A 9 -13.13 15.08 11.55
N THR A 10 -12.51 15.01 12.74
CA THR A 10 -11.27 14.30 13.01
C THR A 10 -11.56 12.93 13.60
N PHE A 11 -10.52 12.11 13.81
CA PHE A 11 -10.69 10.81 14.47
C PHE A 11 -11.14 10.96 15.94
N ASP A 12 -10.86 12.09 16.58
CA ASP A 12 -11.31 12.37 17.94
C ASP A 12 -12.81 12.68 18.03
N ASP A 13 -13.43 13.06 16.91
CA ASP A 13 -14.83 13.40 16.80
C ASP A 13 -15.73 12.20 16.46
N VAL A 14 -15.15 11.02 16.19
CA VAL A 14 -15.90 9.86 15.70
C VAL A 14 -15.62 8.60 16.51
N LEU A 15 -16.63 7.76 16.64
CA LEU A 15 -16.54 6.44 17.27
C LEU A 15 -17.01 5.36 16.29
N ILE A 16 -16.38 4.17 16.38
CA ILE A 16 -16.87 3.01 15.64
C ILE A 16 -18.22 2.60 16.21
N ARG A 17 -19.25 2.68 15.37
CA ARG A 17 -20.61 2.25 15.76
C ARG A 17 -20.66 0.73 15.90
N PRO A 18 -20.97 0.17 17.07
CA PRO A 18 -21.16 -1.25 17.25
C PRO A 18 -22.28 -1.78 16.32
N LYS A 19 -22.03 -2.94 15.72
CA LYS A 19 -23.03 -3.67 14.93
C LYS A 19 -23.31 -5.02 15.57
N ARG A 20 -24.53 -5.52 15.39
CA ARG A 20 -24.86 -6.89 15.77
C ARG A 20 -23.96 -7.85 14.99
N SER A 21 -23.42 -8.84 15.71
CA SER A 21 -22.69 -9.95 15.11
C SER A 21 -23.49 -11.23 15.33
N THR A 22 -23.45 -12.12 14.36
CA THR A 22 -23.97 -13.49 14.47
C THR A 22 -22.88 -14.48 14.88
N LEU A 23 -21.64 -14.01 15.00
CA LEU A 23 -20.51 -14.83 15.39
C LEU A 23 -20.55 -15.16 16.88
N VAL A 24 -20.29 -16.39 17.23
CA VAL A 24 -20.26 -16.88 18.61
C VAL A 24 -18.87 -16.69 19.23
N SER A 25 -17.82 -16.84 18.42
CA SER A 25 -16.44 -16.74 18.87
C SER A 25 -15.61 -15.79 18.02
N ARG A 26 -14.60 -15.16 18.64
CA ARG A 26 -13.60 -14.35 17.93
C ARG A 26 -12.81 -15.17 16.91
N SER A 27 -12.65 -16.48 17.12
CA SER A 27 -11.96 -17.37 16.19
C SER A 27 -12.69 -17.57 14.86
N GLU A 28 -13.98 -17.24 14.81
CA GLU A 28 -14.79 -17.30 13.57
C GLU A 28 -14.62 -16.06 12.70
N VAL A 29 -13.90 -15.04 13.18
CA VAL A 29 -13.71 -13.79 12.44
C VAL A 29 -12.74 -14.02 11.29
N VAL A 30 -13.21 -13.84 10.06
CA VAL A 30 -12.38 -13.83 8.86
C VAL A 30 -11.98 -12.39 8.58
N LEU A 31 -10.67 -12.11 8.65
CA LEU A 31 -10.13 -10.76 8.43
C LEU A 31 -9.89 -10.47 6.94
N GLU A 32 -9.72 -11.50 6.12
CA GLU A 32 -9.50 -11.35 4.68
C GLU A 32 -10.74 -10.75 4.00
N ARG A 33 -10.48 -9.86 3.05
CA ARG A 33 -11.51 -9.21 2.22
C ARG A 33 -11.05 -9.19 0.77
N GLN A 34 -12.02 -9.18 -0.13
CA GLN A 34 -11.79 -8.98 -1.55
C GLN A 34 -12.08 -7.53 -1.93
N PHE A 35 -11.17 -6.92 -2.66
CA PHE A 35 -11.31 -5.57 -3.18
C PHE A 35 -11.14 -5.60 -4.70
N LYS A 36 -12.18 -5.18 -5.39
CA LYS A 36 -12.11 -4.95 -6.84
C LYS A 36 -11.71 -3.49 -7.08
N PHE A 37 -10.62 -3.28 -7.79
CA PHE A 37 -10.20 -1.93 -8.14
C PHE A 37 -11.15 -1.29 -9.15
N LYS A 38 -11.45 0.00 -8.93
CA LYS A 38 -12.49 0.74 -9.68
C LYS A 38 -12.20 0.80 -11.19
N HIS A 39 -10.92 0.91 -11.56
CA HIS A 39 -10.51 1.20 -12.95
C HIS A 39 -9.80 0.02 -13.62
N THR A 40 -9.72 -1.12 -12.95
CA THR A 40 -9.15 -2.36 -13.49
C THR A 40 -10.08 -3.54 -13.19
N ASN A 41 -9.84 -4.68 -13.84
CA ASN A 41 -10.55 -5.93 -13.51
C ASN A 41 -9.83 -6.72 -12.41
N GLU A 42 -8.73 -6.18 -11.88
CA GLU A 42 -7.95 -6.84 -10.84
C GLU A 42 -8.73 -6.91 -9.52
N ILE A 43 -8.60 -8.04 -8.85
CA ILE A 43 -9.14 -8.29 -7.51
C ILE A 43 -7.95 -8.57 -6.60
N TRP A 44 -7.82 -7.79 -5.54
CA TRP A 44 -6.90 -8.09 -4.47
C TRP A 44 -7.63 -8.74 -3.31
N THR A 45 -7.03 -9.80 -2.74
CA THR A 45 -7.58 -10.51 -1.58
C THR A 45 -6.53 -10.54 -0.47
N GLY A 46 -6.89 -10.03 0.70
CA GLY A 46 -6.01 -10.00 1.86
C GLY A 46 -6.64 -9.32 3.06
N VAL A 47 -5.86 -9.16 4.11
CA VAL A 47 -6.23 -8.36 5.28
C VAL A 47 -5.98 -6.90 4.93
N PRO A 48 -6.99 -6.01 5.01
CA PRO A 48 -6.87 -4.62 4.53
C PRO A 48 -6.07 -3.72 5.47
N ILE A 49 -4.84 -4.12 5.73
CA ILE A 49 -3.85 -3.37 6.51
C ILE A 49 -2.64 -3.14 5.62
N PHE A 50 -2.21 -1.89 5.55
CA PHE A 50 -1.06 -1.44 4.80
C PHE A 50 0.03 -0.93 5.73
N SER A 51 1.24 -1.47 5.61
CA SER A 51 2.42 -0.85 6.19
C SER A 51 2.82 0.36 5.36
N ALA A 52 3.02 1.51 6.01
CA ALA A 52 3.38 2.76 5.35
C ALA A 52 4.76 2.69 4.69
N ASN A 53 4.96 3.52 3.66
CA ASN A 53 6.20 3.64 2.90
C ASN A 53 7.31 4.44 3.61
N MET A 54 7.33 4.38 4.93
CA MET A 54 8.35 5.03 5.75
C MET A 54 9.59 4.15 5.85
N ASP A 55 10.76 4.77 5.97
CA ASP A 55 12.06 4.09 6.01
C ASP A 55 12.23 3.06 7.13
N THR A 56 11.51 3.25 8.23
CA THR A 56 11.50 2.32 9.37
C THR A 56 10.37 1.30 9.35
N THR A 57 9.39 1.47 8.48
CA THR A 57 8.15 0.67 8.47
C THR A 57 7.98 -0.09 7.16
N GLY A 58 8.24 0.55 6.02
CA GLY A 58 8.12 -0.03 4.69
C GLY A 58 9.40 -0.75 4.26
N THR A 59 9.91 -1.68 5.07
CA THR A 59 11.15 -2.41 4.82
C THR A 59 10.90 -3.78 4.20
N PHE A 60 11.92 -4.40 3.60
CA PHE A 60 11.85 -5.78 3.11
C PHE A 60 11.52 -6.77 4.23
N GLU A 61 12.08 -6.57 5.43
CA GLU A 61 11.83 -7.42 6.59
C GLU A 61 10.37 -7.36 7.04
N THR A 62 9.80 -6.16 7.06
CA THR A 62 8.38 -5.95 7.34
C THR A 62 7.52 -6.61 6.27
N ALA A 63 7.86 -6.47 5.00
CA ALA A 63 7.13 -7.09 3.90
C ALA A 63 7.12 -8.61 4.01
N ILE A 64 8.29 -9.25 4.24
CA ILE A 64 8.43 -10.69 4.44
C ILE A 64 7.60 -11.19 5.65
N THR A 65 7.47 -10.36 6.66
CA THR A 65 6.68 -10.71 7.85
C THR A 65 5.19 -10.57 7.59
N LEU A 66 4.76 -9.44 7.03
CA LEU A 66 3.35 -9.10 6.83
C LEU A 66 2.69 -9.93 5.72
N GLN A 67 3.42 -10.31 4.68
CA GLN A 67 2.87 -11.18 3.61
C GLN A 67 2.38 -12.54 4.16
N LYS A 68 3.00 -13.07 5.23
CA LYS A 68 2.53 -14.30 5.91
C LYS A 68 1.13 -14.15 6.50
N HIS A 69 0.73 -12.92 6.78
CA HIS A 69 -0.59 -12.55 7.28
C HIS A 69 -1.49 -11.94 6.20
N LYS A 70 -1.08 -12.02 4.93
CA LYS A 70 -1.80 -11.46 3.77
C LYS A 70 -2.07 -9.96 3.91
N MET A 71 -1.12 -9.24 4.51
CA MET A 71 -1.12 -7.78 4.65
C MET A 71 -0.15 -7.17 3.65
N LEU A 72 -0.44 -5.96 3.18
CA LEU A 72 0.34 -5.29 2.15
C LEU A 72 1.38 -4.35 2.77
N THR A 73 2.58 -4.30 2.20
CA THR A 73 3.64 -3.35 2.58
C THR A 73 3.98 -2.45 1.41
N ALA A 74 3.92 -1.15 1.62
CA ALA A 74 4.50 -0.17 0.71
C ALA A 74 6.00 -0.05 1.03
N ILE A 75 6.85 -0.68 0.21
CA ILE A 75 8.29 -0.68 0.40
C ILE A 75 8.82 0.71 0.06
N HIS A 76 9.57 1.33 1.01
CA HIS A 76 10.04 2.71 0.88
C HIS A 76 10.99 2.92 -0.32
N LYS A 77 11.05 4.15 -0.82
CA LYS A 77 11.78 4.55 -2.04
C LYS A 77 13.31 4.61 -1.92
N PHE A 78 13.87 4.45 -0.71
CA PHE A 78 15.31 4.65 -0.48
C PHE A 78 16.16 3.42 -0.74
N TYR A 79 15.58 2.27 -1.08
CA TYR A 79 16.31 1.10 -1.49
C TYR A 79 16.84 1.24 -2.92
N SER A 80 18.11 0.85 -3.11
CA SER A 80 18.72 0.79 -4.43
C SER A 80 18.23 -0.43 -5.23
N ILE A 81 18.47 -0.42 -6.55
CA ILE A 81 18.16 -1.59 -7.39
C ILE A 81 18.87 -2.86 -6.90
N LYS A 82 20.09 -2.74 -6.39
CA LYS A 82 20.85 -3.88 -5.84
C LYS A 82 20.22 -4.47 -4.59
N ASP A 83 19.56 -3.64 -3.79
CA ASP A 83 18.81 -4.12 -2.61
C ASP A 83 17.56 -4.88 -3.04
N TRP A 84 16.89 -4.41 -4.08
CA TRP A 84 15.77 -5.10 -4.68
C TRP A 84 16.18 -6.44 -5.31
N GLU A 85 17.27 -6.49 -6.08
CA GLU A 85 17.83 -7.73 -6.66
C GLU A 85 18.06 -8.82 -5.61
N LYS A 86 18.51 -8.44 -4.41
CA LYS A 86 18.78 -9.40 -3.32
C LYS A 86 17.52 -9.92 -2.63
N ASN A 87 16.44 -9.14 -2.65
CA ASN A 87 15.27 -9.40 -1.80
C ASN A 87 14.03 -9.80 -2.59
N VAL A 88 13.93 -9.47 -3.86
CA VAL A 88 12.70 -9.61 -4.66
C VAL A 88 12.18 -11.06 -4.72
N GLU A 89 13.05 -12.05 -4.70
CA GLU A 89 12.66 -13.48 -4.73
C GLU A 89 11.97 -13.93 -3.43
N ASN A 90 12.19 -13.22 -2.31
CA ASN A 90 11.59 -13.55 -1.03
C ASN A 90 10.24 -12.83 -0.80
N LEU A 91 9.82 -12.01 -1.76
CA LEU A 91 8.63 -11.17 -1.65
C LEU A 91 7.48 -11.76 -2.46
N ASP A 92 6.29 -11.79 -1.85
CA ASP A 92 5.06 -12.09 -2.58
C ASP A 92 4.57 -10.82 -3.28
N PRO A 93 4.54 -10.80 -4.64
CA PRO A 93 4.15 -9.62 -5.42
C PRO A 93 2.70 -9.17 -5.16
N ASN A 94 1.85 -10.02 -4.59
CA ASN A 94 0.48 -9.66 -4.24
C ASN A 94 0.38 -8.82 -2.95
N PHE A 95 1.42 -8.81 -2.11
CA PHE A 95 1.41 -8.16 -0.81
C PHE A 95 2.47 -7.07 -0.66
N ILE A 96 3.03 -6.60 -1.75
CA ILE A 96 3.95 -5.47 -1.77
C ILE A 96 3.50 -4.40 -2.77
N SER A 97 3.90 -3.15 -2.51
CA SER A 97 3.94 -2.11 -3.52
C SER A 97 5.33 -1.46 -3.56
N VAL A 98 5.76 -1.12 -4.76
CA VAL A 98 7.00 -0.37 -4.99
C VAL A 98 6.71 1.10 -4.76
N THR A 99 7.49 1.78 -3.93
CA THR A 99 7.35 3.23 -3.76
C THR A 99 8.37 3.97 -4.58
N VAL A 100 7.92 4.98 -5.30
CA VAL A 100 8.76 5.91 -6.07
C VAL A 100 8.39 7.35 -5.75
N GLY A 101 9.34 8.28 -5.94
CA GLY A 101 9.07 9.71 -5.95
C GLY A 101 8.50 10.17 -7.30
N GLN A 102 8.54 11.48 -7.54
CA GLN A 102 7.99 12.11 -8.76
C GLN A 102 9.04 12.45 -9.81
N SER A 103 10.34 12.30 -9.49
CA SER A 103 11.41 12.60 -10.44
C SER A 103 11.45 11.57 -11.58
N LYS A 104 12.06 11.95 -12.70
CA LYS A 104 12.28 11.02 -13.81
C LYS A 104 13.16 9.83 -13.39
N GLU A 105 14.14 10.10 -12.55
CA GLU A 105 15.06 9.11 -11.99
C GLU A 105 14.32 8.10 -11.12
N ASP A 106 13.40 8.57 -10.27
CA ASP A 106 12.55 7.71 -9.43
C ASP A 106 11.65 6.79 -10.28
N LEU A 107 11.03 7.35 -11.32
CA LEU A 107 10.21 6.57 -12.23
C LEU A 107 11.02 5.53 -13.02
N GLN A 108 12.24 5.88 -13.43
CA GLN A 108 13.14 4.93 -14.07
C GLN A 108 13.59 3.81 -13.12
N LEU A 109 13.83 4.13 -11.85
CA LEU A 109 14.11 3.12 -10.83
C LEU A 109 12.92 2.19 -10.65
N GLY A 110 11.70 2.73 -10.55
CA GLY A 110 10.48 1.94 -10.49
C GLY A 110 10.36 0.98 -11.67
N GLN A 111 10.57 1.46 -12.90
CA GLN A 111 10.54 0.60 -14.11
C GLN A 111 11.55 -0.54 -14.03
N LYS A 112 12.78 -0.28 -13.56
CA LYS A 112 13.79 -1.32 -13.37
C LYS A 112 13.35 -2.35 -12.32
N ILE A 113 12.75 -1.92 -11.22
CA ILE A 113 12.25 -2.83 -10.17
C ILE A 113 11.13 -3.73 -10.73
N PHE A 114 10.16 -3.17 -11.46
CA PHE A 114 9.13 -3.96 -12.13
C PHE A 114 9.69 -4.94 -13.17
N SER A 115 10.86 -4.64 -13.77
CA SER A 115 11.54 -5.56 -14.69
C SER A 115 12.21 -6.73 -13.98
N LEU A 116 12.52 -6.64 -12.67
CA LEU A 116 13.03 -7.74 -11.87
C LEU A 116 11.99 -8.82 -11.60
N ASN A 117 10.73 -8.38 -11.41
CA ASN A 117 9.61 -9.29 -11.22
C ASN A 117 8.34 -8.67 -11.82
N SER A 118 7.91 -9.20 -12.96
CA SER A 118 6.74 -8.72 -13.71
C SER A 118 5.39 -8.96 -13.00
N ASP A 119 5.37 -9.77 -11.97
CA ASP A 119 4.14 -10.06 -11.20
C ASP A 119 3.85 -9.00 -10.15
N ILE A 120 4.79 -8.08 -9.88
CA ILE A 120 4.54 -6.91 -9.02
C ILE A 120 3.54 -5.99 -9.72
N LYS A 121 2.42 -5.68 -9.05
CA LYS A 121 1.29 -4.95 -9.65
C LYS A 121 1.07 -3.56 -9.08
N TYR A 122 1.60 -3.28 -7.88
CA TYR A 122 1.23 -2.08 -7.13
C TYR A 122 2.38 -1.08 -7.07
N LEU A 123 2.06 0.16 -7.41
CA LEU A 123 2.96 1.31 -7.34
C LEU A 123 2.41 2.31 -6.32
N CYS A 124 3.25 2.72 -5.39
CA CYS A 124 3.01 3.83 -4.49
C CYS A 124 3.78 5.06 -4.99
N ILE A 125 3.10 6.17 -5.27
CA ILE A 125 3.74 7.43 -5.63
C ILE A 125 3.80 8.31 -4.39
N ASP A 126 5.02 8.52 -3.89
CA ASP A 126 5.29 9.35 -2.72
C ASP A 126 5.49 10.80 -3.14
N ALA A 127 4.44 11.59 -3.01
CA ALA A 127 4.42 13.01 -3.33
C ALA A 127 4.38 13.86 -2.06
N VAL A 128 5.26 14.83 -1.96
CA VAL A 128 5.34 15.74 -0.81
C VAL A 128 4.12 16.67 -0.70
N SER A 129 3.38 16.89 -1.80
CA SER A 129 2.18 17.73 -1.83
C SER A 129 1.18 17.23 -2.86
N TYR A 130 -0.07 17.05 -2.44
CA TYR A 130 -1.19 16.68 -3.32
C TYR A 130 -1.49 17.72 -4.40
N THR A 131 -1.05 18.96 -4.23
CA THR A 131 -1.31 20.08 -5.17
C THR A 131 -0.46 20.00 -6.45
N HIS A 132 0.52 19.11 -6.53
CA HIS A 132 1.42 18.98 -7.67
C HIS A 132 1.27 17.66 -8.44
N LEU A 133 0.29 16.83 -8.07
CA LEU A 133 -0.04 15.62 -8.84
C LEU A 133 -0.88 15.98 -10.08
N THR A 134 -0.23 16.51 -11.09
CA THR A 134 -0.76 16.45 -12.45
C THR A 134 -0.32 15.13 -13.06
N LEU A 135 -1.17 14.11 -12.96
CA LEU A 135 -0.98 12.90 -13.76
C LEU A 135 -1.13 13.30 -15.24
N PRO A 136 -0.19 12.90 -16.10
CA PRO A 136 -0.39 13.09 -17.52
C PRO A 136 -1.66 12.31 -17.95
N THR A 137 -2.59 13.03 -18.59
CA THR A 137 -3.79 12.44 -19.21
C THR A 137 -3.41 11.65 -20.43
#